data_e42936e739d583fd9514fcdae0828e78
#
_entry.id   e42936e739d583fd9514fcdae0828e78
#
_cell.length_a   1.000
_cell.length_b   1.000
_cell.length_c   1.000
_cell.angle_alpha   90.00
_cell.angle_beta   90.00
_cell.angle_gamma   90.00
#
_symmetry.space_group_name_H-M   'P 1'
#
loop_
_entity.id
_entity.type
_entity.pdbx_description
1 polymer ?
#
loop_
_entity_poly.entity_id
_entity_poly.type
_entity_poly.pdbx_seq_one_letter_code
_entity_poly.pdbx_strand_id
1 'polypeptide(L)'
;MNFKSLRLLIFFFIFSFHASSQETKKERKYTLSNKIADINIGYNYQIPSADLLNRFGNFNSIYVGASLKSRNQWFMSVEANYMFGSEIKEINILNNVSNSSGIINDMSGNPGKYSVGMRGYGFYGRFGRLFPISRYNKNSGILVMAGAGYMFHWINFNIPQDNIAQIGPDYQKGYDRLSAGLAYNFFTGYMFHSQNRLLNFYAGVDITNAFTQSVRGYNFDEMKKDDANRFDQIISMRFGWLIPIYLNTKDENEFEFK
;
A
#
# COMPACT_ATOMS: atom_id res chain seq x y z
N MET A 1 9.21 11.72 -22.78
CA MET A 1 10.08 10.53 -22.83
C MET A 1 9.73 9.77 -24.10
N ASN A 2 10.66 9.66 -25.07
CA ASN A 2 10.37 9.10 -26.40
C ASN A 2 10.12 7.58 -26.33
N PHE A 3 9.10 7.08 -27.03
CA PHE A 3 8.74 5.64 -27.11
C PHE A 3 9.91 4.71 -27.50
N LYS A 4 10.93 5.24 -28.18
CA LYS A 4 12.15 4.51 -28.54
C LYS A 4 13.07 4.24 -27.33
N SER A 5 13.14 5.15 -26.38
CA SER A 5 13.96 4.98 -25.16
C SER A 5 13.36 3.99 -24.17
N LEU A 6 12.02 3.90 -24.11
CA LEU A 6 11.33 2.92 -23.28
C LEU A 6 11.53 1.49 -23.79
N ARG A 7 11.51 1.29 -25.13
CA ARG A 7 11.79 -0.04 -25.73
C ARG A 7 13.23 -0.49 -25.52
N LEU A 8 14.19 0.43 -25.53
CA LEU A 8 15.61 0.13 -25.26
C LEU A 8 15.83 -0.27 -23.80
N LEU A 9 15.15 0.37 -22.86
CA LEU A 9 15.21 0.06 -21.42
C LEU A 9 14.61 -1.31 -21.11
N ILE A 10 13.50 -1.66 -21.73
CA ILE A 10 12.86 -2.99 -21.58
C ILE A 10 13.75 -4.08 -22.21
N PHE A 11 14.40 -3.80 -23.36
CA PHE A 11 15.31 -4.73 -24.01
C PHE A 11 16.58 -4.97 -23.18
N PHE A 12 17.12 -3.94 -22.52
CA PHE A 12 18.27 -4.05 -21.61
C PHE A 12 17.93 -4.84 -20.34
N PHE A 13 16.70 -4.70 -19.82
CA PHE A 13 16.23 -5.45 -18.66
C PHE A 13 16.03 -6.95 -18.97
N ILE A 14 15.57 -7.28 -20.18
CA ILE A 14 15.40 -8.68 -20.64
C ILE A 14 16.76 -9.34 -20.90
N PHE A 15 17.75 -8.59 -21.41
CA PHE A 15 19.09 -9.13 -21.72
C PHE A 15 19.93 -9.39 -20.47
N SER A 16 19.71 -8.63 -19.39
CA SER A 16 20.41 -8.84 -18.09
C SER A 16 20.03 -10.15 -17.40
N PHE A 17 18.86 -10.71 -17.71
CA PHE A 17 18.40 -11.98 -17.13
C PHE A 17 19.04 -13.23 -17.76
N HIS A 18 19.69 -13.11 -18.93
CA HIS A 18 20.26 -14.25 -19.64
C HIS A 18 21.75 -14.50 -19.37
N ALA A 19 22.41 -13.60 -18.62
CA ALA A 19 23.87 -13.69 -18.40
C ALA A 19 24.30 -14.50 -17.17
N SER A 20 23.38 -15.15 -16.46
CA SER A 20 23.69 -15.88 -15.21
C SER A 20 23.41 -17.37 -15.26
N SER A 21 23.53 -18.02 -16.43
CA SER A 21 23.32 -19.46 -16.56
C SER A 21 24.62 -20.23 -16.81
N GLN A 22 25.57 -20.11 -15.88
CA GLN A 22 26.57 -21.15 -15.65
C GLN A 22 26.45 -21.64 -14.21
N GLU A 23 25.35 -22.31 -13.91
CA GLU A 23 25.22 -23.07 -12.68
C GLU A 23 25.92 -24.44 -12.85
N THR A 24 27.01 -24.64 -12.11
CA THR A 24 27.40 -25.96 -11.65
C THR A 24 26.16 -26.69 -11.15
N LYS A 25 25.89 -27.91 -11.61
CA LYS A 25 24.80 -28.79 -11.15
C LYS A 25 24.93 -29.03 -9.64
N LYS A 26 24.52 -28.06 -8.81
CA LYS A 26 24.25 -28.29 -7.41
C LYS A 26 23.01 -29.17 -7.34
N GLU A 27 23.11 -30.33 -6.70
CA GLU A 27 21.95 -31.16 -6.41
C GLU A 27 20.84 -30.30 -5.82
N ARG A 28 19.69 -30.30 -6.47
CA ARG A 28 18.54 -29.49 -6.02
C ARG A 28 17.98 -30.10 -4.74
N LYS A 29 18.43 -29.58 -3.61
CA LYS A 29 17.97 -30.00 -2.30
C LYS A 29 16.50 -29.58 -2.12
N TYR A 30 15.63 -30.53 -1.82
CA TYR A 30 14.22 -30.22 -1.52
C TYR A 30 14.12 -29.31 -0.30
N THR A 31 13.40 -28.20 -0.43
CA THR A 31 13.08 -27.33 0.71
C THR A 31 11.74 -27.72 1.27
N LEU A 32 11.74 -28.27 2.48
CA LEU A 32 10.52 -28.61 3.23
C LEU A 32 9.73 -27.35 3.55
N SER A 33 8.43 -27.53 3.79
CA SER A 33 7.58 -26.42 4.27
C SER A 33 7.95 -26.10 5.72
N ASN A 34 8.46 -24.88 5.95
CA ASN A 34 8.88 -24.40 7.25
C ASN A 34 7.82 -23.49 7.87
N LYS A 35 7.83 -23.39 9.20
CA LYS A 35 7.15 -22.31 9.90
C LYS A 35 8.06 -21.09 9.86
N ILE A 36 7.60 -20.01 9.24
CA ILE A 36 8.39 -18.79 9.01
C ILE A 36 7.59 -17.61 9.56
N ALA A 37 8.25 -16.79 10.36
CA ALA A 37 7.78 -15.45 10.68
C ALA A 37 8.53 -14.46 9.81
N ASP A 38 7.82 -13.49 9.23
CA ASP A 38 8.43 -12.45 8.38
C ASP A 38 8.10 -11.07 8.93
N ILE A 39 9.06 -10.17 8.84
CA ILE A 39 8.79 -8.73 8.84
C ILE A 39 8.59 -8.32 7.39
N ASN A 40 7.50 -7.65 7.09
CA ASN A 40 7.13 -7.25 5.74
C ASN A 40 7.30 -5.74 5.60
N ILE A 41 7.98 -5.31 4.56
CA ILE A 41 8.07 -3.90 4.16
C ILE A 41 7.74 -3.85 2.68
N GLY A 42 6.89 -2.90 2.26
CA GLY A 42 6.56 -2.87 0.85
C GLY A 42 5.94 -1.58 0.40
N TYR A 43 5.63 -1.60 -0.89
CA TYR A 43 5.12 -0.47 -1.64
C TYR A 43 3.93 -0.92 -2.49
N ASN A 44 2.92 -0.04 -2.58
CA ASN A 44 1.78 -0.23 -3.47
C ASN A 44 1.61 0.99 -4.36
N TYR A 45 1.40 0.75 -5.65
CA TYR A 45 0.82 1.72 -6.55
C TYR A 45 -0.69 1.52 -6.56
N GLN A 46 -1.46 2.57 -6.26
CA GLN A 46 -2.88 2.50 -5.96
C GLN A 46 -3.70 3.31 -6.96
N ILE A 47 -4.72 2.66 -7.51
CA ILE A 47 -5.67 3.22 -8.46
C ILE A 47 -7.02 3.29 -7.74
N PRO A 48 -7.54 4.49 -7.42
CA PRO A 48 -8.83 4.63 -6.79
C PRO A 48 -9.96 4.29 -7.77
N SER A 49 -11.06 3.81 -7.23
CA SER A 49 -12.30 3.51 -7.95
C SER A 49 -13.50 3.85 -7.07
N ALA A 50 -14.71 3.70 -7.59
CA ALA A 50 -15.96 4.05 -6.93
C ALA A 50 -15.92 5.50 -6.39
N ASP A 51 -16.42 5.75 -5.16
CA ASP A 51 -16.50 7.10 -4.60
C ASP A 51 -15.15 7.76 -4.38
N LEU A 52 -14.12 6.99 -4.09
CA LEU A 52 -12.76 7.48 -3.89
C LEU A 52 -12.18 8.13 -5.16
N LEU A 53 -12.55 7.64 -6.35
CA LEU A 53 -12.13 8.19 -7.65
C LEU A 53 -12.63 9.63 -7.87
N ASN A 54 -13.73 10.03 -7.25
CA ASN A 54 -14.27 11.38 -7.36
C ASN A 54 -13.40 12.41 -6.65
N ARG A 55 -12.63 11.98 -5.65
CA ARG A 55 -11.80 12.84 -4.81
C ARG A 55 -10.32 12.82 -5.17
N PHE A 56 -9.80 11.66 -5.51
CA PHE A 56 -8.36 11.44 -5.68
C PHE A 56 -8.05 10.82 -7.03
N GLY A 57 -6.89 11.20 -7.59
CA GLY A 57 -6.27 10.44 -8.67
C GLY A 57 -5.42 9.30 -8.13
N ASN A 58 -4.50 8.79 -8.95
CA ASN A 58 -3.62 7.71 -8.53
C ASN A 58 -2.69 8.15 -7.40
N PHE A 59 -2.44 7.26 -6.47
CA PHE A 59 -1.61 7.53 -5.31
C PHE A 59 -0.77 6.30 -4.94
N ASN A 60 0.07 6.45 -3.94
CA ASN A 60 1.01 5.43 -3.53
C ASN A 60 0.83 5.12 -2.07
N SER A 61 1.34 3.97 -1.63
CA SER A 61 1.49 3.71 -0.21
C SER A 61 2.72 2.86 0.10
N ILE A 62 3.23 3.07 1.30
CA ILE A 62 4.21 2.20 1.93
C ILE A 62 3.54 1.46 3.08
N TYR A 63 3.96 0.25 3.35
CA TYR A 63 3.44 -0.53 4.47
C TYR A 63 4.55 -1.27 5.18
N VAL A 64 4.30 -1.51 6.46
CA VAL A 64 5.10 -2.37 7.32
C VAL A 64 4.16 -3.33 8.03
N GLY A 65 4.61 -4.54 8.25
CA GLY A 65 3.82 -5.55 8.93
C GLY A 65 4.63 -6.73 9.41
N ALA A 66 3.94 -7.65 10.03
CA ALA A 66 4.47 -8.95 10.43
C ALA A 66 3.58 -10.05 9.89
N SER A 67 4.16 -11.16 9.50
CA SER A 67 3.43 -12.32 9.04
C SER A 67 3.97 -13.64 9.58
N LEU A 68 3.09 -14.63 9.58
CA LEU A 68 3.38 -16.01 9.97
C LEU A 68 2.91 -16.95 8.88
N LYS A 69 3.83 -17.75 8.36
CA LYS A 69 3.53 -18.87 7.47
C LYS A 69 3.64 -20.16 8.26
N SER A 70 2.59 -20.97 8.27
CA SER A 70 2.59 -22.30 8.90
C SER A 70 3.20 -23.37 7.98
N ARG A 71 3.53 -24.54 8.55
CA ARG A 71 3.95 -25.74 7.77
C ARG A 71 2.87 -26.19 6.79
N ASN A 72 1.60 -26.01 7.12
CA ASN A 72 0.44 -26.37 6.29
C ASN A 72 0.09 -25.29 5.25
N GLN A 73 1.02 -24.35 4.97
CA GLN A 73 0.85 -23.29 3.99
C GLN A 73 -0.17 -22.21 4.34
N TRP A 74 -0.75 -22.22 5.54
CA TRP A 74 -1.56 -21.10 6.01
C TRP A 74 -0.67 -19.87 6.26
N PHE A 75 -1.16 -18.73 5.86
CA PHE A 75 -0.48 -17.45 5.98
C PHE A 75 -1.39 -16.46 6.69
N MET A 76 -0.85 -15.76 7.67
CA MET A 76 -1.56 -14.68 8.36
C MET A 76 -0.62 -13.50 8.53
N SER A 77 -1.15 -12.29 8.43
CA SER A 77 -0.38 -11.06 8.60
C SER A 77 -1.20 -9.96 9.27
N VAL A 78 -0.48 -9.06 9.92
CA VAL A 78 -0.98 -7.76 10.35
C VAL A 78 -0.11 -6.69 9.73
N GLU A 79 -0.70 -5.59 9.30
CA GLU A 79 0.03 -4.52 8.60
C GLU A 79 -0.55 -3.15 8.88
N ALA A 80 0.33 -2.16 8.88
CA ALA A 80 0.02 -0.74 8.87
C ALA A 80 0.47 -0.15 7.53
N ASN A 81 -0.39 0.63 6.93
CA ASN A 81 -0.23 1.21 5.60
C ASN A 81 -0.33 2.74 5.69
N TYR A 82 0.60 3.46 5.06
CA TYR A 82 0.57 4.90 4.92
C TYR A 82 0.39 5.28 3.45
N MET A 83 -0.70 5.97 3.13
CA MET A 83 -1.08 6.39 1.79
C MET A 83 -0.68 7.85 1.55
N PHE A 84 -0.20 8.16 0.34
CA PHE A 84 0.19 9.50 -0.07
C PHE A 84 0.06 9.68 -1.58
N GLY A 85 -0.38 10.87 -1.99
CA GLY A 85 -0.53 11.26 -3.38
C GLY A 85 -0.65 12.78 -3.52
N SER A 86 -0.42 13.30 -4.71
CA SER A 86 -0.52 14.72 -5.01
C SER A 86 -1.71 15.07 -5.91
N GLU A 87 -2.39 14.07 -6.46
CA GLU A 87 -3.48 14.26 -7.40
C GLU A 87 -4.82 14.34 -6.67
N ILE A 88 -5.36 15.55 -6.54
CA ILE A 88 -6.67 15.84 -5.95
C ILE A 88 -7.62 16.28 -7.06
N LYS A 89 -8.82 15.71 -7.10
CA LYS A 89 -9.86 16.03 -8.09
C LYS A 89 -10.90 17.03 -7.59
N GLU A 90 -11.03 17.18 -6.29
CA GLU A 90 -11.89 18.22 -5.68
C GLU A 90 -11.22 19.61 -5.74
N ILE A 91 -11.10 20.18 -6.95
CA ILE A 91 -10.39 21.46 -7.19
C ILE A 91 -11.12 22.67 -6.61
N ASN A 92 -12.42 22.59 -6.38
CA ASN A 92 -13.24 23.71 -5.92
C ASN A 92 -13.35 23.82 -4.38
N ILE A 93 -12.66 22.97 -3.65
CA ILE A 93 -12.77 22.84 -2.19
C ILE A 93 -12.40 24.14 -1.42
N LEU A 94 -11.63 25.04 -2.03
CA LEU A 94 -11.20 26.31 -1.44
C LEU A 94 -11.82 27.54 -2.12
N ASN A 95 -12.83 27.36 -2.98
CA ASN A 95 -13.43 28.49 -3.71
C ASN A 95 -14.02 29.56 -2.82
N ASN A 96 -14.59 29.20 -1.68
CA ASN A 96 -15.21 30.13 -0.73
C ASN A 96 -14.19 30.98 0.06
N VAL A 97 -12.91 30.62 0.04
CA VAL A 97 -11.81 31.36 0.68
C VAL A 97 -10.83 31.95 -0.32
N SER A 98 -11.07 31.73 -1.62
CA SER A 98 -10.32 32.30 -2.73
C SER A 98 -10.93 33.62 -3.21
N ASN A 99 -10.11 34.50 -3.75
CA ASN A 99 -10.58 35.72 -4.42
C ASN A 99 -11.19 35.40 -5.81
N SER A 100 -11.70 36.42 -6.52
CA SER A 100 -12.28 36.27 -7.87
C SER A 100 -11.33 35.67 -8.91
N SER A 101 -10.04 35.68 -8.66
CA SER A 101 -9.00 35.08 -9.51
C SER A 101 -8.59 33.68 -9.05
N GLY A 102 -9.28 33.09 -8.05
CA GLY A 102 -8.97 31.77 -7.51
C GLY A 102 -7.71 31.71 -6.63
N ILE A 103 -7.22 32.87 -6.18
CA ILE A 103 -6.02 32.98 -5.36
C ILE A 103 -6.40 33.19 -3.90
N ILE A 104 -5.75 32.52 -2.98
CA ILE A 104 -5.83 32.76 -1.54
C ILE A 104 -4.61 33.61 -1.16
N ASN A 105 -4.86 34.78 -0.56
CA ASN A 105 -3.78 35.65 -0.13
C ASN A 105 -3.25 35.26 1.25
N ASP A 106 -1.95 35.46 1.43
CA ASP A 106 -1.30 35.33 2.73
C ASP A 106 -1.62 36.53 3.65
N MET A 107 -1.14 36.51 4.88
CA MET A 107 -1.33 37.60 5.85
C MET A 107 -0.68 38.93 5.42
N SER A 108 0.24 38.90 4.47
CA SER A 108 0.91 40.07 3.91
C SER A 108 0.22 40.62 2.65
N GLY A 109 -0.88 39.98 2.21
CA GLY A 109 -1.61 40.36 1.00
C GLY A 109 -1.04 39.80 -0.31
N ASN A 110 0.01 38.99 -0.25
CA ASN A 110 0.59 38.35 -1.42
C ASN A 110 -0.10 37.01 -1.74
N PRO A 111 0.01 36.47 -2.97
CA PRO A 111 -0.46 35.13 -3.29
C PRO A 111 0.16 34.08 -2.36
N GLY A 112 -0.68 33.41 -1.60
CA GLY A 112 -0.28 32.40 -0.64
C GLY A 112 0.23 31.13 -1.34
N LYS A 113 1.31 30.56 -0.83
CA LYS A 113 1.88 29.30 -1.34
C LYS A 113 1.39 28.13 -0.51
N TYR A 114 0.63 27.25 -1.12
CA TYR A 114 0.16 26.00 -0.51
C TYR A 114 0.20 24.87 -1.52
N SER A 115 0.21 23.64 -1.03
CA SER A 115 0.01 22.44 -1.84
C SER A 115 -0.99 21.51 -1.17
N VAL A 116 -1.77 20.81 -2.00
CA VAL A 116 -2.75 19.83 -1.53
C VAL A 116 -2.32 18.44 -1.96
N GLY A 117 -2.65 17.46 -1.12
CA GLY A 117 -2.35 16.08 -1.44
C GLY A 117 -3.22 15.11 -0.62
N MET A 118 -3.36 13.91 -1.14
CA MET A 118 -4.00 12.80 -0.44
C MET A 118 -3.06 12.26 0.64
N ARG A 119 -3.61 12.02 1.82
CA ARG A 119 -2.98 11.26 2.90
C ARG A 119 -3.97 10.26 3.47
N GLY A 120 -3.43 9.17 4.02
CA GLY A 120 -4.28 8.18 4.67
C GLY A 120 -3.49 7.13 5.42
N TYR A 121 -4.18 6.39 6.27
CA TYR A 121 -3.68 5.22 6.98
C TYR A 121 -4.64 4.05 6.78
N GLY A 122 -4.08 2.86 6.78
CA GLY A 122 -4.84 1.61 6.80
C GLY A 122 -4.21 0.62 7.76
N PHE A 123 -5.04 -0.08 8.52
CA PHE A 123 -4.60 -1.15 9.43
C PHE A 123 -5.38 -2.40 9.08
N TYR A 124 -4.69 -3.48 8.74
CA TYR A 124 -5.32 -4.69 8.22
C TYR A 124 -4.79 -5.94 8.91
N GLY A 125 -5.70 -6.85 9.22
CA GLY A 125 -5.39 -8.24 9.50
C GLY A 125 -5.74 -9.07 8.26
N ARG A 126 -4.84 -9.96 7.82
CA ARG A 126 -5.03 -10.79 6.64
C ARG A 126 -4.81 -12.26 6.97
N PHE A 127 -5.57 -13.10 6.30
CA PHE A 127 -5.46 -14.54 6.40
C PHE A 127 -5.57 -15.16 5.00
N GLY A 128 -4.80 -16.22 4.75
CA GLY A 128 -4.80 -16.83 3.45
C GLY A 128 -3.98 -18.09 3.36
N ARG A 129 -3.69 -18.50 2.15
CA ARG A 129 -2.96 -19.73 1.88
C ARG A 129 -1.97 -19.55 0.75
N LEU A 130 -0.79 -20.14 0.93
CA LEU A 130 0.22 -20.30 -0.10
C LEU A 130 -0.03 -21.62 -0.84
N PHE A 131 -0.05 -21.58 -2.18
CA PHE A 131 -0.15 -22.73 -3.06
C PHE A 131 1.21 -22.93 -3.76
N PRO A 132 2.05 -23.88 -3.28
CA PRO A 132 3.37 -24.12 -3.86
C PRO A 132 3.27 -24.59 -5.32
N ILE A 133 4.01 -23.96 -6.21
CA ILE A 133 4.09 -24.37 -7.62
C ILE A 133 5.21 -25.39 -7.82
N SER A 134 6.32 -25.19 -7.12
CA SER A 134 7.52 -26.04 -7.29
C SER A 134 7.54 -27.17 -6.26
N ARG A 135 7.88 -28.38 -6.72
CA ARG A 135 8.17 -29.52 -5.84
C ARG A 135 9.45 -29.30 -5.02
N TYR A 136 10.38 -28.48 -5.54
CA TYR A 136 11.69 -28.23 -4.92
C TYR A 136 11.68 -27.14 -3.85
N ASN A 137 10.72 -26.20 -3.92
CA ASN A 137 10.57 -25.14 -2.93
C ASN A 137 9.11 -24.98 -2.52
N LYS A 138 8.74 -25.58 -1.41
CA LYS A 138 7.39 -25.52 -0.86
C LYS A 138 7.07 -24.21 -0.13
N ASN A 139 8.04 -23.31 0.02
CA ASN A 139 7.85 -22.01 0.65
C ASN A 139 7.55 -20.89 -0.37
N SER A 140 7.55 -21.21 -1.66
CA SER A 140 7.25 -20.27 -2.76
C SER A 140 6.07 -20.76 -3.58
N GLY A 141 5.24 -19.84 -4.06
CA GLY A 141 4.06 -20.18 -4.85
C GLY A 141 3.06 -19.03 -4.98
N ILE A 142 1.85 -19.36 -5.39
CA ILE A 142 0.74 -18.40 -5.43
C ILE A 142 0.23 -18.19 -4.01
N LEU A 143 0.23 -16.94 -3.57
CA LEU A 143 -0.34 -16.51 -2.31
C LEU A 143 -1.71 -15.87 -2.56
N VAL A 144 -2.74 -16.38 -1.90
CA VAL A 144 -4.09 -15.81 -1.91
C VAL A 144 -4.46 -15.46 -0.47
N MET A 145 -4.87 -14.22 -0.24
CA MET A 145 -5.26 -13.73 1.08
C MET A 145 -6.55 -12.93 1.00
N ALA A 146 -7.34 -13.01 2.06
CA ALA A 146 -8.41 -12.08 2.36
C ALA A 146 -8.11 -11.40 3.70
N GLY A 147 -8.61 -10.19 3.87
CA GLY A 147 -8.38 -9.45 5.11
C GLY A 147 -9.47 -8.45 5.40
N ALA A 148 -9.44 -7.96 6.62
CA ALA A 148 -10.29 -6.88 7.09
C ALA A 148 -9.49 -5.91 7.94
N GLY A 149 -9.99 -4.69 8.05
CA GLY A 149 -9.31 -3.65 8.78
C GLY A 149 -10.06 -2.34 8.81
N TYR A 150 -9.34 -1.27 8.99
CA TYR A 150 -9.88 0.06 9.06
C TYR A 150 -9.03 1.02 8.23
N MET A 151 -9.67 1.90 7.48
CA MET A 151 -9.03 2.87 6.59
C MET A 151 -9.44 4.29 6.94
N PHE A 152 -8.45 5.20 6.90
CA PHE A 152 -8.62 6.64 7.02
C PHE A 152 -8.00 7.32 5.81
N HIS A 153 -8.66 8.34 5.28
CA HIS A 153 -8.05 9.20 4.25
C HIS A 153 -8.57 10.62 4.34
N TRP A 154 -7.74 11.57 3.92
CA TRP A 154 -8.07 12.98 3.95
C TRP A 154 -7.29 13.78 2.91
N ILE A 155 -7.73 15.00 2.64
CA ILE A 155 -7.00 16.00 1.86
C ILE A 155 -6.10 16.77 2.82
N ASN A 156 -4.80 16.68 2.60
CA ASN A 156 -3.79 17.36 3.39
C ASN A 156 -3.39 18.67 2.74
N PHE A 157 -3.43 19.76 3.48
CA PHE A 157 -2.96 21.06 3.08
C PHE A 157 -1.59 21.31 3.68
N ASN A 158 -0.59 21.52 2.83
CA ASN A 158 0.75 21.87 3.25
C ASN A 158 1.03 23.35 2.94
N ILE A 159 1.22 24.15 3.98
CA ILE A 159 1.46 25.60 3.92
C ILE A 159 2.86 25.83 4.48
N PRO A 160 3.89 25.99 3.64
CA PRO A 160 5.31 26.01 4.09
C PRO A 160 5.63 27.09 5.12
N GLN A 161 4.92 28.21 5.11
CA GLN A 161 5.20 29.36 5.99
C GLN A 161 4.10 29.58 7.04
N ASP A 162 3.06 28.74 7.06
CA ASP A 162 1.90 28.81 7.98
C ASP A 162 1.25 30.21 8.05
N ASN A 163 1.32 30.96 6.93
CA ASN A 163 0.94 32.36 6.82
C ASN A 163 -0.38 32.60 6.10
N ILE A 164 -1.21 31.57 5.89
CA ILE A 164 -2.53 31.65 5.25
C ILE A 164 -3.60 31.36 6.31
N ALA A 165 -4.13 32.40 6.94
CA ALA A 165 -5.08 32.27 8.04
C ALA A 165 -6.38 31.51 7.66
N GLN A 166 -6.87 31.67 6.41
CA GLN A 166 -8.09 31.07 5.90
C GLN A 166 -8.06 29.55 5.87
N ILE A 167 -6.88 28.95 5.79
CA ILE A 167 -6.64 27.51 5.81
C ILE A 167 -5.61 27.13 6.89
N GLY A 168 -5.59 27.88 8.00
CA GLY A 168 -4.81 27.55 9.18
C GLY A 168 -5.26 26.21 9.82
N PRO A 169 -4.49 25.65 10.76
CA PRO A 169 -4.66 24.27 11.27
C PRO A 169 -6.08 23.94 11.75
N ASP A 170 -6.79 24.88 12.36
CA ASP A 170 -8.16 24.66 12.82
C ASP A 170 -9.19 24.71 11.70
N TYR A 171 -9.00 25.60 10.71
CA TYR A 171 -9.90 25.72 9.57
C TYR A 171 -9.73 24.58 8.57
N GLN A 172 -8.54 23.99 8.43
CA GLN A 172 -8.29 22.83 7.56
C GLN A 172 -9.27 21.68 7.84
N LYS A 173 -9.70 21.50 9.09
CA LYS A 173 -10.65 20.45 9.50
C LYS A 173 -11.99 20.55 8.78
N GLY A 174 -12.39 21.73 8.32
CA GLY A 174 -13.61 21.95 7.54
C GLY A 174 -13.48 21.64 6.05
N TYR A 175 -12.24 21.49 5.57
CA TYR A 175 -11.92 21.26 4.15
C TYR A 175 -11.24 19.91 3.89
N ASP A 176 -10.70 19.24 4.93
CA ASP A 176 -9.84 18.08 4.77
C ASP A 176 -10.58 16.79 4.35
N ARG A 177 -11.92 16.80 4.35
CA ARG A 177 -12.73 15.64 3.96
C ARG A 177 -12.32 14.34 4.66
N LEU A 178 -11.85 14.43 5.91
CA LEU A 178 -11.44 13.26 6.66
C LEU A 178 -12.56 12.23 6.68
N SER A 179 -12.31 11.09 6.06
CA SER A 179 -13.22 9.96 5.99
C SER A 179 -12.56 8.73 6.58
N ALA A 180 -13.36 7.92 7.26
CA ALA A 180 -12.88 6.70 7.89
C ALA A 180 -13.94 5.59 7.84
N GLY A 181 -13.51 4.34 7.84
CA GLY A 181 -14.44 3.23 7.87
C GLY A 181 -13.81 1.85 7.80
N LEU A 182 -14.67 0.85 7.93
CA LEU A 182 -14.30 -0.55 7.83
C LEU A 182 -13.92 -0.89 6.39
N ALA A 183 -12.84 -1.65 6.24
CA ALA A 183 -12.35 -2.09 4.95
C ALA A 183 -12.14 -3.60 4.93
N TYR A 184 -12.32 -4.21 3.76
CA TYR A 184 -11.93 -5.58 3.47
C TYR A 184 -11.11 -5.62 2.19
N ASN A 185 -10.20 -6.58 2.11
CA ASN A 185 -9.29 -6.68 0.98
C ASN A 185 -9.06 -8.12 0.53
N PHE A 186 -8.68 -8.25 -0.74
CA PHE A 186 -8.30 -9.51 -1.37
C PHE A 186 -6.99 -9.32 -2.11
N PHE A 187 -6.04 -10.18 -1.81
CA PHE A 187 -4.74 -10.21 -2.49
C PHE A 187 -4.54 -11.53 -3.20
N THR A 188 -4.02 -11.46 -4.40
CA THR A 188 -3.46 -12.59 -5.13
C THR A 188 -2.14 -12.21 -5.77
N GLY A 189 -1.15 -13.08 -5.67
CA GLY A 189 0.17 -12.80 -6.21
C GLY A 189 1.12 -13.98 -6.03
N TYR A 190 2.37 -13.76 -6.40
CA TYR A 190 3.43 -14.73 -6.24
C TYR A 190 4.30 -14.36 -5.05
N MET A 191 4.53 -15.34 -4.17
CA MET A 191 5.46 -15.24 -3.04
C MET A 191 6.70 -16.10 -3.34
N PHE A 192 7.86 -15.51 -3.14
CA PHE A 192 9.14 -16.17 -3.27
C PHE A 192 9.91 -16.13 -1.95
N HIS A 193 10.16 -17.31 -1.37
CA HIS A 193 11.07 -17.50 -0.25
C HIS A 193 12.29 -18.30 -0.72
N SER A 194 13.45 -17.66 -0.71
CA SER A 194 14.74 -18.28 -0.99
C SER A 194 15.34 -18.91 0.28
N GLN A 195 16.32 -19.79 0.11
CA GLN A 195 17.22 -20.17 1.20
C GLN A 195 18.14 -19.01 1.60
N ASN A 196 18.34 -18.05 0.71
CA ASN A 196 19.04 -16.81 1.01
C ASN A 196 18.09 -15.84 1.73
N ARG A 197 18.43 -15.44 2.95
CA ARG A 197 17.59 -14.59 3.81
C ARG A 197 17.27 -13.21 3.21
N LEU A 198 18.02 -12.74 2.23
CA LEU A 198 17.86 -11.42 1.62
C LEU A 198 16.92 -11.42 0.41
N LEU A 199 16.73 -12.55 -0.26
CA LEU A 199 15.96 -12.65 -1.50
C LEU A 199 14.57 -13.25 -1.26
N ASN A 200 13.75 -12.59 -0.46
CA ASN A 200 12.40 -13.03 -0.18
C ASN A 200 11.44 -11.88 -0.44
N PHE A 201 10.47 -12.10 -1.32
CA PHE A 201 9.52 -11.07 -1.73
C PHE A 201 8.18 -11.68 -2.15
N TYR A 202 7.19 -10.85 -2.23
CA TYR A 202 5.96 -11.16 -2.93
C TYR A 202 5.52 -9.98 -3.79
N ALA A 203 4.84 -10.28 -4.89
CA ALA A 203 4.26 -9.28 -5.76
C ALA A 203 2.92 -9.77 -6.29
N GLY A 204 1.98 -8.86 -6.49
CA GLY A 204 0.65 -9.22 -6.96
C GLY A 204 -0.31 -8.04 -7.01
N VAL A 205 -1.60 -8.38 -7.06
CA VAL A 205 -2.70 -7.42 -7.10
C VAL A 205 -3.49 -7.52 -5.80
N ASP A 206 -3.82 -6.37 -5.24
CA ASP A 206 -4.65 -6.20 -4.05
C ASP A 206 -5.86 -5.35 -4.39
N ILE A 207 -7.05 -5.78 -3.99
CA ILE A 207 -8.28 -5.01 -4.12
C ILE A 207 -8.80 -4.74 -2.71
N THR A 208 -8.84 -3.46 -2.34
CA THR A 208 -9.38 -3.00 -1.06
C THR A 208 -10.70 -2.28 -1.30
N ASN A 209 -11.73 -2.67 -0.54
CA ASN A 209 -13.03 -2.03 -0.53
C ASN A 209 -13.30 -1.53 0.88
N ALA A 210 -13.81 -0.30 1.01
CA ALA A 210 -14.10 0.30 2.31
C ALA A 210 -15.45 0.99 2.32
N PHE A 211 -16.17 0.86 3.43
CA PHE A 211 -17.37 1.62 3.72
C PHE A 211 -16.98 2.76 4.64
N THR A 212 -16.89 3.97 4.08
CA THR A 212 -16.39 5.13 4.79
C THR A 212 -17.48 6.18 5.02
N GLN A 213 -17.28 6.97 6.06
CA GLN A 213 -18.10 8.13 6.39
C GLN A 213 -17.20 9.31 6.77
N SER A 214 -17.73 10.54 6.64
CA SER A 214 -17.03 11.71 7.15
C SER A 214 -16.89 11.65 8.67
N VAL A 215 -15.68 11.86 9.15
CA VAL A 215 -15.39 12.00 10.58
C VAL A 215 -15.68 13.43 11.07
N ARG A 216 -15.65 14.41 10.16
CA ARG A 216 -15.87 15.82 10.47
C ARG A 216 -17.35 16.17 10.59
N GLY A 217 -18.21 15.51 9.82
CA GLY A 217 -19.65 15.69 9.80
C GLY A 217 -20.14 16.99 9.19
N TYR A 218 -19.26 17.92 8.79
CA TYR A 218 -19.61 19.21 8.17
C TYR A 218 -18.51 19.67 7.21
N ASN A 219 -18.92 20.17 6.04
CA ASN A 219 -18.04 20.72 5.00
C ASN A 219 -18.18 22.24 4.93
N PHE A 220 -17.09 22.97 5.08
CA PHE A 220 -17.11 24.43 5.07
C PHE A 220 -17.31 25.02 3.67
N ASP A 221 -16.79 24.38 2.64
CA ASP A 221 -16.96 24.82 1.24
C ASP A 221 -18.39 24.69 0.76
N GLU A 222 -19.10 23.63 1.16
CA GLU A 222 -20.48 23.38 0.80
C GLU A 222 -21.48 23.96 1.81
N MET A 223 -21.00 24.42 2.97
CA MET A 223 -21.78 24.93 4.10
C MET A 223 -22.89 23.97 4.53
N LYS A 224 -22.64 22.66 4.50
CA LYS A 224 -23.62 21.63 4.83
C LYS A 224 -23.04 20.46 5.59
N LYS A 225 -23.90 19.66 6.21
CA LYS A 225 -23.53 18.39 6.84
C LYS A 225 -23.08 17.40 5.78
N ASP A 226 -22.06 16.61 6.15
CA ASP A 226 -21.55 15.49 5.39
C ASP A 226 -21.77 14.20 6.19
N ASP A 227 -22.93 13.58 6.02
CA ASP A 227 -23.33 12.31 6.64
C ASP A 227 -23.47 11.16 5.62
N ALA A 228 -22.98 11.38 4.41
CA ALA A 228 -23.08 10.41 3.33
C ALA A 228 -22.21 9.18 3.60
N ASN A 229 -22.82 8.01 3.42
CA ASN A 229 -22.09 6.75 3.32
C ASN A 229 -21.41 6.66 1.96
N ARG A 230 -20.15 6.26 1.95
CA ARG A 230 -19.33 6.13 0.73
C ARG A 230 -18.80 4.71 0.59
N PHE A 231 -18.71 4.28 -0.64
CA PHE A 231 -18.04 3.03 -0.99
C PHE A 231 -16.77 3.36 -1.74
N ASP A 232 -15.66 3.22 -1.05
CA ASP A 232 -14.33 3.48 -1.58
C ASP A 232 -13.69 2.17 -2.04
N GLN A 233 -13.15 2.15 -3.26
CA GLN A 233 -12.43 0.99 -3.79
C GLN A 233 -11.04 1.40 -4.25
N ILE A 234 -10.06 0.54 -3.99
CA ILE A 234 -8.66 0.73 -4.38
C ILE A 234 -8.17 -0.56 -5.04
N ILE A 235 -7.67 -0.45 -6.26
CA ILE A 235 -6.96 -1.52 -6.95
C ILE A 235 -5.46 -1.22 -6.86
N SER A 236 -4.66 -2.14 -6.34
CA SER A 236 -3.25 -1.89 -6.06
C SER A 236 -2.36 -2.92 -6.74
N MET A 237 -1.27 -2.45 -7.35
CA MET A 237 -0.11 -3.28 -7.64
C MET A 237 0.78 -3.28 -6.40
N ARG A 238 0.97 -4.44 -5.79
CA ARG A 238 1.63 -4.61 -4.51
C ARG A 238 2.94 -5.34 -4.65
N PHE A 239 3.98 -4.77 -4.05
CA PHE A 239 5.29 -5.40 -3.90
C PHE A 239 5.70 -5.39 -2.42
N GLY A 240 6.15 -6.52 -1.90
CA GLY A 240 6.62 -6.66 -0.53
C GLY A 240 7.94 -7.40 -0.43
N TRP A 241 8.87 -6.86 0.34
CA TRP A 241 10.07 -7.53 0.77
C TRP A 241 9.83 -8.19 2.12
N LEU A 242 10.26 -9.46 2.23
CA LEU A 242 10.09 -10.29 3.42
C LEU A 242 11.45 -10.49 4.08
N ILE A 243 11.54 -10.18 5.36
CA ILE A 243 12.70 -10.44 6.19
C ILE A 243 12.36 -11.64 7.08
N PRO A 244 12.80 -12.87 6.71
CA PRO A 244 12.39 -14.08 7.41
C PRO A 244 13.12 -14.27 8.73
N ILE A 245 12.36 -14.62 9.76
CA ILE A 245 12.82 -15.09 11.05
C ILE A 245 12.42 -16.56 11.14
N TYR A 246 13.36 -17.46 10.88
CA TYR A 246 13.09 -18.90 10.98
C TYR A 246 12.91 -19.28 12.45
N LEU A 247 11.70 -19.68 12.79
CA LEU A 247 11.41 -20.19 14.12
C LEU A 247 11.94 -21.63 14.19
N ASN A 248 13.07 -21.81 14.88
CA ASN A 248 13.74 -23.10 15.06
C ASN A 248 12.76 -24.11 15.62
N THR A 249 12.39 -25.09 14.81
CA THR A 249 12.03 -26.40 15.32
C THR A 249 13.35 -27.13 15.51
N LYS A 250 13.70 -27.48 16.75
CA LYS A 250 14.70 -28.52 17.02
C LYS A 250 14.38 -29.67 16.06
N ASP A 251 15.37 -30.08 15.28
CA ASP A 251 15.28 -31.31 14.49
C ASP A 251 15.02 -32.45 15.48
N GLU A 252 13.82 -33.03 15.43
CA GLU A 252 13.45 -34.23 16.16
C GLU A 252 14.15 -35.48 15.58
N ASN A 253 15.16 -35.32 14.76
CA ASN A 253 15.85 -36.40 14.06
C ASN A 253 17.32 -36.58 14.51
N GLU A 254 17.73 -36.07 15.65
CA GLU A 254 18.96 -36.51 16.32
C GLU A 254 18.67 -37.63 17.33
N PHE A 255 18.08 -38.73 16.89
CA PHE A 255 18.33 -40.01 17.52
C PHE A 255 19.46 -40.68 16.74
N GLU A 256 20.69 -40.30 17.00
CA GLU A 256 21.83 -41.14 16.74
C GLU A 256 21.77 -42.32 17.71
N PHE A 257 21.45 -43.48 17.17
CA PHE A 257 21.75 -44.74 17.82
C PHE A 257 23.27 -44.91 17.90
N LYS A 258 23.80 -44.83 19.09
CA LYS A 258 25.12 -45.36 19.39
C LYS A 258 25.08 -46.87 19.48
#